data_7dbef02e49d43b6ea6c10d4d4d7c8afa
#
_entry.id   7dbef02e49d43b6ea6c10d4d4d7c8afa
#
_cell.length_a   1.000
_cell.length_b   1.000
_cell.length_c   1.000
_cell.angle_alpha   90.00
_cell.angle_beta   90.00
_cell.angle_gamma   90.00
#
_symmetry.space_group_name_H-M   'P 1'
#
loop_
_entity.id
_entity.type
_entity.pdbx_description
1 polymer ?
#
loop_
_entity_poly.entity_id
_entity_poly.type
_entity_poly.pdbx_seq_one_letter_code
_entity_poly.pdbx_strand_id
1 'polypeptide(L)'
;MRYVGYVRVSSEEQIGNFSIDAQKRAIESWVRSHGGELVRVYVDEAQSGRDDNRPAFQAMRADARKGRFDALVIHKFDRLARNRANSLAIKSLLRHDYDIKVFSVTEPSEDSDGPLGALIEGIMEAVADWYSRNLATEVAKGKLERARQGLQNNRAPFGYNKMPDYRL
;
A
#
# COMPACT_ATOMS: atom_id res chain seq x y z
N MET A 1 -22.24 6.21 -2.18
CA MET A 1 -20.83 6.04 -1.81
C MET A 1 -20.02 7.15 -2.47
N ARG A 2 -19.19 7.85 -1.70
CA ARG A 2 -18.32 8.93 -2.21
C ARG A 2 -16.99 8.34 -2.60
N TYR A 3 -16.65 8.44 -3.88
CA TYR A 3 -15.41 7.93 -4.44
C TYR A 3 -14.40 9.05 -4.68
N VAL A 4 -13.11 8.75 -4.52
CA VAL A 4 -12.04 9.58 -5.04
C VAL A 4 -11.17 8.78 -6.00
N GLY A 5 -10.61 9.46 -6.99
CA GLY A 5 -9.63 8.87 -7.90
C GLY A 5 -8.21 9.21 -7.45
N TYR A 6 -7.26 8.29 -7.68
CA TYR A 6 -5.85 8.60 -7.63
C TYR A 6 -5.16 8.17 -8.92
N VAL A 7 -4.45 9.11 -9.51
CA VAL A 7 -3.74 8.96 -10.79
C VAL A 7 -2.27 9.29 -10.59
N ARG A 8 -1.40 8.46 -11.14
CA ARG A 8 0.03 8.69 -11.17
C ARG A 8 0.61 8.24 -12.51
N VAL A 9 1.46 9.06 -13.11
CA VAL A 9 2.23 8.71 -14.31
C VAL A 9 3.72 8.90 -14.06
N SER A 10 4.56 8.07 -14.67
CA SER A 10 6.00 8.30 -14.74
C SER A 10 6.34 9.13 -15.98
N SER A 11 7.52 9.77 -15.99
CA SER A 11 7.98 10.55 -17.16
C SER A 11 8.09 9.71 -18.45
N GLU A 12 8.35 8.42 -18.32
CA GLU A 12 8.42 7.47 -19.44
C GLU A 12 7.03 7.07 -19.96
N GLU A 13 6.03 7.06 -19.10
CA GLU A 13 4.65 6.67 -19.43
C GLU A 13 3.84 7.82 -20.06
N GLN A 14 4.31 9.06 -19.95
CA GLN A 14 3.70 10.21 -20.66
C GLN A 14 3.80 10.07 -22.18
N ILE A 15 4.76 9.28 -22.69
CA ILE A 15 4.99 9.04 -24.12
C ILE A 15 4.05 7.95 -24.66
N GLY A 16 3.44 7.14 -23.81
CA GLY A 16 2.49 6.07 -24.17
C GLY A 16 1.03 6.45 -23.90
N ASN A 17 0.10 5.66 -24.43
CA ASN A 17 -1.37 5.84 -24.34
C ASN A 17 -1.97 5.84 -22.91
N PHE A 18 -1.16 5.92 -21.88
CA PHE A 18 -1.59 5.96 -20.47
C PHE A 18 -1.59 7.39 -19.90
N SER A 19 -2.04 8.36 -20.70
CA SER A 19 -2.15 9.73 -20.25
C SER A 19 -3.01 9.87 -18.98
N ILE A 20 -2.72 10.89 -18.18
CA ILE A 20 -3.51 11.26 -16.99
C ILE A 20 -5.01 11.29 -17.33
N ASP A 21 -5.36 11.86 -18.48
CA ASP A 21 -6.75 12.00 -18.91
C ASP A 21 -7.40 10.64 -19.24
N ALA A 22 -6.65 9.69 -19.79
CA ALA A 22 -7.16 8.34 -20.02
C ALA A 22 -7.48 7.62 -18.69
N GLN A 23 -6.59 7.74 -17.70
CA GLN A 23 -6.83 7.17 -16.37
C GLN A 23 -8.02 7.85 -15.67
N LYS A 24 -8.14 9.18 -15.75
CA LYS A 24 -9.29 9.92 -15.21
C LYS A 24 -10.60 9.44 -15.83
N ARG A 25 -10.69 9.40 -17.16
CA ARG A 25 -11.89 8.90 -17.86
C ARG A 25 -12.26 7.47 -17.48
N ALA A 26 -11.26 6.59 -17.32
CA ALA A 26 -11.49 5.21 -16.90
C ALA A 26 -12.07 5.14 -15.48
N ILE A 27 -11.53 5.92 -14.54
CA ILE A 27 -12.02 6.03 -13.16
C ILE A 27 -13.44 6.61 -13.13
N GLU A 28 -13.70 7.69 -13.88
CA GLU A 28 -15.03 8.31 -13.96
C GLU A 28 -16.08 7.33 -14.52
N SER A 29 -15.73 6.61 -15.59
CA SER A 29 -16.60 5.60 -16.17
C SER A 29 -16.90 4.48 -15.20
N TRP A 30 -15.87 4.00 -14.48
CA TRP A 30 -16.00 2.95 -13.49
C TRP A 30 -16.90 3.38 -12.32
N VAL A 31 -16.68 4.56 -11.75
CA VAL A 31 -17.51 5.11 -10.66
C VAL A 31 -18.97 5.26 -11.08
N ARG A 32 -19.20 5.75 -12.31
CA ARG A 32 -20.55 5.90 -12.85
C ARG A 32 -21.27 4.57 -12.99
N SER A 33 -20.57 3.52 -13.48
CA SER A 33 -21.15 2.17 -13.63
C SER A 33 -21.49 1.50 -12.29
N HIS A 34 -20.84 1.96 -11.19
CA HIS A 34 -21.09 1.47 -9.83
C HIS A 34 -22.02 2.38 -9.01
N GLY A 35 -22.70 3.33 -9.66
CA GLY A 35 -23.74 4.16 -9.03
C GLY A 35 -23.22 5.09 -7.92
N GLY A 36 -21.94 5.47 -7.97
CA GLY A 36 -21.31 6.34 -6.99
C GLY A 36 -21.09 7.77 -7.48
N GLU A 37 -20.61 8.62 -6.58
CA GLU A 37 -20.21 10.00 -6.84
C GLU A 37 -18.69 10.13 -6.79
N LEU A 38 -18.07 10.61 -7.85
CA LEU A 38 -16.64 10.94 -7.89
C LEU A 38 -16.43 12.35 -7.35
N VAL A 39 -16.02 12.45 -6.09
CA VAL A 39 -15.85 13.74 -5.38
C VAL A 39 -14.62 14.49 -5.85
N ARG A 40 -13.50 13.76 -6.09
CA ARG A 40 -12.21 14.36 -6.45
C ARG A 40 -11.28 13.35 -7.11
N VAL A 41 -10.39 13.85 -7.97
CA VAL A 41 -9.25 13.07 -8.48
C VAL A 41 -7.95 13.74 -8.03
N TYR A 42 -7.11 12.96 -7.35
CA TYR A 42 -5.77 13.36 -6.94
C TYR A 42 -4.77 12.93 -8.02
N VAL A 43 -3.88 13.83 -8.42
CA VAL A 43 -2.95 13.58 -9.52
C VAL A 43 -1.53 13.89 -9.08
N ASP A 44 -0.66 12.89 -9.08
CA ASP A 44 0.79 13.06 -8.95
C ASP A 44 1.44 12.85 -10.31
N GLU A 45 1.94 13.93 -10.89
CA GLU A 45 2.78 13.91 -12.08
C GLU A 45 4.20 13.58 -11.64
N ALA A 46 4.78 12.49 -12.19
CA ALA A 46 6.15 12.13 -11.87
C ALA A 46 7.10 13.17 -12.49
N GLN A 47 7.74 13.97 -11.66
CA GLN A 47 8.96 14.65 -12.03
C GLN A 47 10.11 13.63 -12.13
N SER A 48 11.00 13.82 -13.11
CA SER A 48 12.11 12.96 -13.44
C SER A 48 13.00 12.69 -12.23
N GLY A 49 13.27 11.40 -11.96
CA GLY A 49 14.31 10.94 -11.05
C GLY A 49 13.92 10.94 -9.58
N ARG A 50 14.16 9.83 -8.94
CA ARG A 50 14.32 9.53 -7.49
C ARG A 50 13.45 10.20 -6.42
N ASP A 51 12.66 11.22 -6.73
CA ASP A 51 11.87 11.92 -5.72
C ASP A 51 10.51 11.24 -5.58
N ASP A 52 10.31 10.59 -4.45
CA ASP A 52 9.05 9.95 -4.05
C ASP A 52 8.10 11.00 -3.43
N ASN A 53 8.30 12.27 -3.80
CA ASN A 53 7.42 13.35 -3.39
C ASN A 53 6.07 13.20 -4.09
N ARG A 54 5.06 12.81 -3.32
CA ARG A 54 3.70 12.53 -3.78
C ARG A 54 2.70 13.43 -3.05
N PRO A 55 2.70 14.73 -3.35
CA PRO A 55 1.89 15.69 -2.62
C PRO A 55 0.39 15.41 -2.72
N ALA A 56 -0.09 14.95 -3.90
CA ALA A 56 -1.49 14.61 -4.07
C ALA A 56 -1.85 13.34 -3.29
N PHE A 57 -0.97 12.35 -3.21
CA PHE A 57 -1.15 11.18 -2.36
C PHE A 57 -1.21 11.55 -0.87
N GLN A 58 -0.33 12.44 -0.41
CA GLN A 58 -0.37 12.91 0.98
C GLN A 58 -1.65 13.70 1.28
N ALA A 59 -2.12 14.53 0.34
CA ALA A 59 -3.39 15.23 0.46
C ALA A 59 -4.57 14.24 0.54
N MET A 60 -4.57 13.22 -0.32
CA MET A 60 -5.57 12.14 -0.30
C MET A 60 -5.59 11.44 1.07
N ARG A 61 -4.42 11.07 1.62
CA ARG A 61 -4.34 10.47 2.96
C ARG A 61 -4.86 11.39 4.07
N ALA A 62 -4.59 12.69 3.98
CA ALA A 62 -5.10 13.66 4.93
C ALA A 62 -6.63 13.78 4.88
N ASP A 63 -7.20 13.70 3.68
CA ASP A 63 -8.65 13.71 3.49
C ASP A 63 -9.30 12.37 3.90
N ALA A 64 -8.60 11.23 3.72
CA ALA A 64 -8.99 9.94 4.24
C ALA A 64 -9.17 9.96 5.77
N ARG A 65 -8.17 10.48 6.49
CA ARG A 65 -8.24 10.64 7.96
C ARG A 65 -9.43 11.47 8.44
N LYS A 66 -9.92 12.36 7.59
CA LYS A 66 -11.07 13.23 7.91
C LYS A 66 -12.41 12.65 7.48
N GLY A 67 -12.44 11.42 6.96
CA GLY A 67 -13.65 10.75 6.47
C GLY A 67 -14.35 11.49 5.32
N ARG A 68 -13.58 12.16 4.46
CA ARG A 68 -14.15 12.96 3.36
C ARG A 68 -14.65 12.12 2.20
N PHE A 69 -14.27 10.85 2.12
CA PHE A 69 -14.69 9.91 1.10
C PHE A 69 -14.72 8.49 1.66
N ASP A 70 -15.36 7.57 0.97
CA ASP A 70 -15.62 6.21 1.45
C ASP A 70 -14.80 5.18 0.67
N ALA A 71 -14.38 5.51 -0.55
CA ALA A 71 -13.63 4.60 -1.41
C ALA A 71 -12.62 5.33 -2.31
N LEU A 72 -11.49 4.66 -2.54
CA LEU A 72 -10.44 5.05 -3.48
C LEU A 72 -10.52 4.18 -4.73
N VAL A 73 -10.53 4.81 -5.91
CA VAL A 73 -10.45 4.12 -7.21
C VAL A 73 -9.16 4.49 -7.91
N ILE A 74 -8.44 3.48 -8.36
CA ILE A 74 -7.19 3.63 -9.13
C ILE A 74 -7.28 2.87 -10.44
N HIS A 75 -6.50 3.22 -11.42
CA HIS A 75 -6.50 2.49 -12.69
C HIS A 75 -5.91 1.08 -12.54
N LYS A 76 -4.73 0.97 -11.88
CA LYS A 76 -4.04 -0.27 -11.51
C LYS A 76 -3.38 -0.13 -10.16
N PHE A 77 -3.14 -1.22 -9.45
CA PHE A 77 -2.50 -1.19 -8.12
C PHE A 77 -1.04 -0.72 -8.15
N ASP A 78 -0.34 -0.83 -9.28
CA ASP A 78 1.01 -0.28 -9.46
C ASP A 78 1.05 1.26 -9.37
N ARG A 79 -0.09 1.93 -9.57
CA ARG A 79 -0.21 3.39 -9.36
C ARG A 79 -0.14 3.77 -7.89
N LEU A 80 -0.53 2.87 -7.00
CA LEU A 80 -0.50 3.12 -5.57
C LEU A 80 0.92 3.10 -5.00
N ALA A 81 1.73 2.11 -5.41
CA ALA A 81 3.15 2.02 -5.05
C ALA A 81 3.94 1.23 -6.11
N ARG A 82 5.25 1.53 -6.24
CA ARG A 82 6.16 0.81 -7.15
C ARG A 82 6.43 -0.63 -6.70
N ASN A 83 6.34 -0.90 -5.41
CA ASN A 83 6.58 -2.21 -4.83
C ASN A 83 5.26 -2.79 -4.31
N ARG A 84 5.01 -4.07 -4.59
CA ARG A 84 3.82 -4.80 -4.12
C ARG A 84 3.66 -4.73 -2.60
N ALA A 85 4.74 -4.88 -1.84
CA ALA A 85 4.68 -4.81 -0.38
C ALA A 85 4.19 -3.44 0.11
N ASN A 86 4.67 -2.35 -0.49
CA ASN A 86 4.22 -1.01 -0.17
C ASN A 86 2.77 -0.76 -0.61
N SER A 87 2.35 -1.33 -1.74
CA SER A 87 0.95 -1.25 -2.19
C SER A 87 0.02 -1.93 -1.19
N LEU A 88 0.37 -3.13 -0.73
CA LEU A 88 -0.36 -3.86 0.30
C LEU A 88 -0.43 -3.09 1.62
N ALA A 89 0.69 -2.55 2.09
CA ALA A 89 0.73 -1.75 3.31
C ALA A 89 -0.19 -0.51 3.22
N ILE A 90 -0.20 0.17 2.08
CA ILE A 90 -1.08 1.32 1.85
C ILE A 90 -2.56 0.89 1.83
N LYS A 91 -2.89 -0.22 1.14
CA LYS A 91 -4.26 -0.75 1.12
C LYS A 91 -4.73 -1.13 2.52
N SER A 92 -3.91 -1.87 3.27
CA SER A 92 -4.19 -2.26 4.64
C SER A 92 -4.44 -1.03 5.53
N LEU A 93 -3.58 -0.01 5.45
CA LEU A 93 -3.74 1.24 6.19
C LEU A 93 -5.04 1.97 5.82
N LEU A 94 -5.37 2.08 4.54
CA LEU A 94 -6.61 2.73 4.10
C LEU A 94 -7.84 1.99 4.60
N ARG A 95 -7.83 0.66 4.55
CA ARG A 95 -8.95 -0.19 4.94
C ARG A 95 -9.10 -0.28 6.46
N HIS A 96 -8.04 -0.61 7.20
CA HIS A 96 -8.13 -0.86 8.65
C HIS A 96 -8.12 0.40 9.50
N ASP A 97 -7.32 1.41 9.10
CA ASP A 97 -7.19 2.62 9.91
C ASP A 97 -8.21 3.70 9.54
N TYR A 98 -8.70 3.71 8.29
CA TYR A 98 -9.58 4.78 7.80
C TYR A 98 -10.92 4.27 7.26
N ASP A 99 -11.16 2.95 7.25
CA ASP A 99 -12.38 2.31 6.72
C ASP A 99 -12.67 2.69 5.26
N ILE A 100 -11.62 2.79 4.44
CA ILE A 100 -11.70 3.16 3.03
C ILE A 100 -11.48 1.94 2.16
N LYS A 101 -12.47 1.62 1.31
CA LYS A 101 -12.37 0.58 0.30
C LYS A 101 -11.46 1.00 -0.83
N VAL A 102 -10.70 0.05 -1.42
CA VAL A 102 -9.77 0.32 -2.52
C VAL A 102 -10.10 -0.54 -3.73
N PHE A 103 -10.51 0.12 -4.81
CA PHE A 103 -10.86 -0.53 -6.07
C PHE A 103 -9.85 -0.22 -7.17
N SER A 104 -9.68 -1.17 -8.09
CA SER A 104 -8.95 -0.97 -9.33
C SER A 104 -9.91 -1.11 -10.52
N VAL A 105 -9.70 -0.27 -11.54
CA VAL A 105 -10.51 -0.33 -12.77
C VAL A 105 -10.23 -1.61 -13.57
N THR A 106 -8.98 -2.07 -13.57
CA THR A 106 -8.52 -3.17 -14.41
C THR A 106 -8.20 -4.47 -13.68
N GLU A 107 -8.09 -4.41 -12.36
CA GLU A 107 -7.68 -5.55 -11.54
C GLU A 107 -8.71 -5.81 -10.46
N PRO A 108 -9.07 -7.08 -10.20
CA PRO A 108 -9.95 -7.40 -9.08
C PRO A 108 -9.27 -7.07 -7.74
N SER A 109 -10.04 -6.69 -6.75
CA SER A 109 -9.58 -6.40 -5.41
C SER A 109 -10.42 -7.16 -4.37
N GLU A 110 -9.90 -7.25 -3.16
CA GLU A 110 -10.63 -7.79 -2.01
C GLU A 110 -11.91 -7.01 -1.70
N ASP A 111 -11.96 -5.72 -2.05
CA ASP A 111 -13.13 -4.86 -1.89
C ASP A 111 -14.15 -5.02 -3.04
N SER A 112 -13.85 -5.86 -4.06
CA SER A 112 -14.78 -6.18 -5.14
C SER A 112 -15.93 -7.03 -4.61
N ASP A 113 -17.14 -6.71 -5.03
CA ASP A 113 -18.32 -7.48 -4.63
C ASP A 113 -18.31 -8.90 -5.22
N GLY A 114 -18.86 -9.86 -4.47
CA GLY A 114 -19.12 -11.21 -4.91
C GLY A 114 -18.03 -12.24 -4.60
N PRO A 115 -18.14 -13.47 -5.17
CA PRO A 115 -17.27 -14.60 -4.81
C PRO A 115 -15.78 -14.37 -5.09
N LEU A 116 -15.45 -13.56 -6.09
CA LEU A 116 -14.06 -13.25 -6.45
C LEU A 116 -13.39 -12.37 -5.38
N GLY A 117 -14.10 -11.38 -4.84
CA GLY A 117 -13.61 -10.56 -3.74
C GLY A 117 -13.30 -11.40 -2.50
N ALA A 118 -14.24 -12.27 -2.10
CA ALA A 118 -14.05 -13.21 -0.99
C ALA A 118 -12.87 -14.17 -1.20
N LEU A 119 -12.68 -14.67 -2.42
CA LEU A 119 -11.52 -15.51 -2.74
C LEU A 119 -10.20 -14.75 -2.59
N ILE A 120 -10.13 -13.51 -3.11
CA ILE A 120 -8.94 -12.68 -3.02
C ILE A 120 -8.64 -12.35 -1.54
N GLU A 121 -9.66 -12.02 -0.75
CA GLU A 121 -9.52 -11.77 0.69
C GLU A 121 -8.92 -12.99 1.40
N GLY A 122 -9.45 -14.18 1.18
CA GLY A 122 -8.92 -15.42 1.76
C GLY A 122 -7.47 -15.72 1.34
N ILE A 123 -7.10 -15.47 0.07
CA ILE A 123 -5.71 -15.60 -0.40
C ILE A 123 -4.81 -14.59 0.30
N MET A 124 -5.25 -13.35 0.47
CA MET A 124 -4.46 -12.29 1.11
C MET A 124 -4.24 -12.57 2.60
N GLU A 125 -5.25 -13.07 3.31
CA GLU A 125 -5.12 -13.51 4.70
C GLU A 125 -4.11 -14.66 4.84
N ALA A 126 -4.21 -15.68 3.98
CA ALA A 126 -3.27 -16.80 3.97
C ALA A 126 -1.82 -16.36 3.70
N VAL A 127 -1.61 -15.41 2.78
CA VAL A 127 -0.29 -14.84 2.47
C VAL A 127 0.24 -14.02 3.67
N ALA A 128 -0.60 -13.24 4.33
CA ALA A 128 -0.22 -12.45 5.50
C ALA A 128 0.20 -13.35 6.67
N ASP A 129 -0.55 -14.42 6.93
CA ASP A 129 -0.22 -15.40 7.97
C ASP A 129 1.08 -16.15 7.66
N TRP A 130 1.25 -16.61 6.42
CA TRP A 130 2.50 -17.24 5.98
C TRP A 130 3.70 -16.29 6.15
N TYR A 131 3.57 -15.03 5.73
CA TYR A 131 4.63 -14.03 5.86
C TYR A 131 5.01 -13.79 7.32
N SER A 132 4.01 -13.66 8.20
CA SER A 132 4.22 -13.47 9.64
C SER A 132 4.98 -14.64 10.27
N ARG A 133 4.58 -15.88 9.96
CA ARG A 133 5.24 -17.10 10.44
C ARG A 133 6.65 -17.24 9.87
N ASN A 134 6.84 -16.94 8.59
CA ASN A 134 8.15 -17.00 7.96
C ASN A 134 9.11 -15.96 8.57
N LEU A 135 8.65 -14.73 8.79
CA LEU A 135 9.42 -13.68 9.44
C LEU A 135 9.84 -14.08 10.86
N ALA A 136 8.92 -14.66 11.66
CA ALA A 136 9.23 -15.15 13.00
C ALA A 136 10.34 -16.20 12.97
N THR A 137 10.29 -17.13 12.00
CA THR A 137 11.30 -18.16 11.79
C THR A 137 12.66 -17.57 11.42
N GLU A 138 12.72 -16.63 10.50
CA GLU A 138 13.96 -15.98 10.08
C GLU A 138 14.57 -15.12 11.20
N VAL A 139 13.74 -14.41 11.96
CA VAL A 139 14.19 -13.67 13.15
C VAL A 139 14.75 -14.62 14.21
N ALA A 140 14.11 -15.79 14.45
CA ALA A 140 14.61 -16.80 15.38
C ALA A 140 15.97 -17.36 14.95
N LYS A 141 16.12 -17.69 13.65
CA LYS A 141 17.42 -18.11 13.07
C LYS A 141 18.50 -17.05 13.25
N GLY A 142 18.19 -15.80 12.91
CA GLY A 142 19.12 -14.69 13.07
C GLY A 142 19.55 -14.45 14.52
N LYS A 143 18.61 -14.57 15.47
CA LYS A 143 18.92 -14.50 16.91
C LYS A 143 19.81 -15.63 17.39
N LEU A 144 19.54 -16.86 16.91
CA LEU A 144 20.34 -18.02 17.26
C LEU A 144 21.77 -17.90 16.72
N GLU A 145 21.93 -17.45 15.49
CA GLU A 145 23.24 -17.25 14.89
C GLU A 145 24.05 -16.16 15.62
N ARG A 146 23.42 -15.05 15.96
CA ARG A 146 24.04 -14.00 16.79
C ARG A 146 24.47 -14.54 18.16
N ALA A 147 23.65 -15.37 18.80
CA ALA A 147 23.97 -15.98 20.07
C ALA A 147 25.18 -16.94 19.95
N ARG A 148 25.27 -17.73 18.87
CA ARG A 148 26.44 -18.58 18.58
C ARG A 148 27.74 -17.81 18.38
N GLN A 149 27.64 -16.61 17.84
CA GLN A 149 28.76 -15.69 17.64
C GLN A 149 29.11 -14.89 18.93
N GLY A 150 28.40 -15.14 20.05
CA GLY A 150 28.58 -14.42 21.31
C GLY A 150 28.06 -12.99 21.27
N LEU A 151 27.22 -12.65 20.28
CA LEU A 151 26.66 -11.32 20.10
C LEU A 151 25.31 -11.20 20.83
N GLN A 152 25.10 -10.06 21.48
CA GLN A 152 23.87 -9.81 22.21
C GLN A 152 22.69 -9.55 21.26
N ASN A 153 21.55 -10.18 21.53
CA ASN A 153 20.33 -10.03 20.74
C ASN A 153 19.39 -8.92 21.20
N ASN A 154 19.43 -8.58 22.49
CA ASN A 154 18.49 -7.65 23.13
C ASN A 154 19.25 -6.49 23.83
N ARG A 155 18.49 -5.68 24.58
CA ARG A 155 19.06 -4.66 25.46
C ARG A 155 19.95 -5.32 26.53
N ALA A 156 21.07 -4.68 26.85
CA ALA A 156 21.94 -5.19 27.90
C ALA A 156 21.14 -5.38 29.22
N PRO A 157 21.35 -6.48 29.96
CA PRO A 157 20.74 -6.67 31.28
C PRO A 157 21.16 -5.54 32.23
N PHE A 158 20.39 -5.35 33.29
CA PHE A 158 20.73 -4.39 34.32
C PHE A 158 22.12 -4.69 34.92
N GLY A 159 22.96 -3.65 35.02
CA GLY A 159 24.34 -3.79 35.49
C GLY A 159 25.40 -4.05 34.42
N TYR A 160 24.99 -4.21 33.15
CA TYR A 160 25.90 -4.41 32.01
C TYR A 160 25.80 -3.28 30.99
N ASN A 161 26.94 -2.87 30.47
CA ASN A 161 27.00 -1.94 29.34
C ASN A 161 27.29 -2.68 28.06
N LYS A 162 26.62 -2.28 26.97
CA LYS A 162 26.84 -2.85 25.65
C LYS A 162 28.16 -2.33 25.07
N MET A 163 29.06 -3.24 24.74
CA MET A 163 30.28 -2.91 24.04
C MET A 163 30.02 -2.47 22.59
N PRO A 164 30.90 -1.67 21.96
CA PRO A 164 30.74 -1.22 20.57
C PRO A 164 30.64 -2.38 19.55
N ASP A 165 31.25 -3.54 19.87
CA ASP A 165 31.20 -4.76 19.05
C ASP A 165 30.00 -5.68 19.34
N TYR A 166 29.00 -5.17 20.09
CA TYR A 166 27.77 -5.91 20.46
C TYR A 166 27.98 -7.10 21.41
N ARG A 167 29.14 -7.22 22.06
CA ARG A 167 29.39 -8.17 23.16
C ARG A 167 28.95 -7.58 24.50
N LEU A 168 28.72 -8.47 25.48
CA LEU A 168 28.46 -8.08 26.87
C LEU A 168 29.77 -7.81 27.61
#